data_174e3adc66fc074c5ca0e84b379dda22
#
_entry.id   174e3adc66fc074c5ca0e84b379dda22
#
_cell.length_a   1.000
_cell.length_b   1.000
_cell.length_c   1.000
_cell.angle_alpha   90.00
_cell.angle_beta   90.00
_cell.angle_gamma   90.00
#
_symmetry.space_group_name_H-M   'P 1'
#
loop_
_entity.id
_entity.type
_entity.pdbx_description
1 polymer ?
#
loop_
_entity_poly.entity_id
_entity_poly.type
_entity_poly.pdbx_seq_one_letter_code
_entity_poly.pdbx_strand_id
1 'polypeptide(L)'
;NLIKEPETSKPSKLLNEEENKLLEIIETGKVLRDKGKTLESLKTFREATFLFPKKSILIWELHLTYELMSLHEKSRGELDKIISMGKAEGGEYWEMSKLKMLEDGVDEKEKSRQKFLFGKVIESIPRNQKNEQTVFIKMEIKSTLDGAIDVKDVTLIVDFYDIVNGSDIQPTSSEQPSPNWKTNPVDWKSANSEIVEWKYYLPDFSIAEQTTHGGKEYYGFVARLYYKDLITDIYANPRILLEPKQRLKSLFLDSSLFPPENN
;
A
#
# COMPACT_ATOMS: atom_id res chain seq x y z
N ASN A 1 52.46 -20.57 27.53
CA ASN A 1 51.88 -20.43 26.17
C ASN A 1 50.40 -20.10 26.29
N LEU A 2 50.15 -18.78 26.34
CA LEU A 2 48.79 -18.22 26.26
C LEU A 2 48.45 -18.11 24.77
N ILE A 3 47.53 -18.95 24.31
CA ILE A 3 46.94 -18.83 22.99
C ILE A 3 45.91 -17.66 23.11
N LYS A 4 46.23 -16.55 22.44
CA LYS A 4 45.25 -15.46 22.22
C LYS A 4 44.16 -15.98 21.29
N GLU A 5 42.93 -16.02 21.78
CA GLU A 5 41.75 -16.17 20.93
C GLU A 5 41.67 -15.00 19.94
N PRO A 6 41.29 -15.23 18.68
CA PRO A 6 41.10 -14.13 17.74
C PRO A 6 39.83 -13.35 18.11
N GLU A 7 39.95 -12.03 18.22
CA GLU A 7 38.86 -11.10 18.37
C GLU A 7 37.86 -11.23 17.19
N THR A 8 36.81 -12.00 17.37
CA THR A 8 35.64 -12.00 16.50
C THR A 8 34.73 -10.86 16.90
N SER A 9 35.02 -9.68 16.43
CA SER A 9 34.05 -8.58 16.57
C SER A 9 34.21 -7.60 15.43
N LYS A 10 33.19 -7.52 14.56
CA LYS A 10 32.60 -6.25 14.01
C LYS A 10 31.78 -6.40 12.73
N PRO A 11 30.86 -7.37 12.57
CA PRO A 11 29.83 -7.22 11.54
C PRO A 11 28.67 -6.33 11.96
N SER A 12 28.29 -6.31 13.25
CA SER A 12 27.06 -5.60 13.70
C SER A 12 27.16 -4.08 13.69
N LYS A 13 28.33 -3.50 13.96
CA LYS A 13 28.51 -2.04 14.02
C LYS A 13 28.57 -1.39 12.64
N LEU A 14 29.20 -2.07 11.68
CA LEU A 14 29.27 -1.61 10.28
C LEU A 14 27.88 -1.68 9.59
N LEU A 15 27.10 -2.73 9.84
CA LEU A 15 25.73 -2.86 9.34
C LEU A 15 24.83 -1.74 9.85
N ASN A 16 24.93 -1.39 11.13
CA ASN A 16 24.17 -0.28 11.70
C ASN A 16 24.58 1.08 11.11
N GLU A 17 25.85 1.31 10.82
CA GLU A 17 26.30 2.57 10.20
C GLU A 17 25.82 2.73 8.76
N GLU A 18 25.82 1.65 7.96
CA GLU A 18 25.28 1.65 6.60
C GLU A 18 23.76 1.85 6.58
N GLU A 19 23.03 1.20 7.49
CA GLU A 19 21.59 1.36 7.63
C GLU A 19 21.22 2.77 8.07
N ASN A 20 21.91 3.34 9.03
CA ASN A 20 21.69 4.72 9.47
C ASN A 20 21.96 5.72 8.35
N LYS A 21 23.03 5.55 7.60
CA LYS A 21 23.33 6.37 6.43
C LYS A 21 22.28 6.26 5.35
N LEU A 22 21.75 5.06 5.10
CA LEU A 22 20.67 4.84 4.16
C LEU A 22 19.40 5.57 4.59
N LEU A 23 19.02 5.47 5.87
CA LEU A 23 17.85 6.15 6.42
C LEU A 23 17.97 7.68 6.35
N GLU A 24 19.14 8.23 6.67
CA GLU A 24 19.43 9.67 6.56
C GLU A 24 19.27 10.19 5.12
N ILE A 25 19.78 9.42 4.15
CA ILE A 25 19.67 9.77 2.73
C ILE A 25 18.19 9.74 2.29
N ILE A 26 17.45 8.71 2.70
CA ILE A 26 16.03 8.58 2.36
C ILE A 26 15.25 9.76 2.93
N GLU A 27 15.46 10.08 4.20
CA GLU A 27 14.78 11.19 4.84
C GLU A 27 15.12 12.54 4.19
N THR A 28 16.41 12.77 3.93
CA THR A 28 16.88 13.98 3.22
C THR A 28 16.20 14.12 1.86
N GLY A 29 16.17 13.05 1.07
CA GLY A 29 15.53 13.05 -0.24
C GLY A 29 14.02 13.32 -0.18
N LYS A 30 13.32 12.74 0.80
CA LYS A 30 11.88 12.99 1.05
C LYS A 30 11.62 14.44 1.42
N VAL A 31 12.35 14.97 2.39
CA VAL A 31 12.23 16.37 2.83
C VAL A 31 12.47 17.35 1.68
N LEU A 32 13.45 17.08 0.81
CA LEU A 32 13.69 17.89 -0.39
C LEU A 32 12.49 17.85 -1.33
N ARG A 33 11.92 16.68 -1.57
CA ARG A 33 10.75 16.50 -2.41
C ARG A 33 9.52 17.23 -1.85
N ASP A 34 9.26 17.11 -0.56
CA ASP A 34 8.12 17.74 0.10
C ASP A 34 8.22 19.27 0.11
N LYS A 35 9.44 19.80 0.11
CA LYS A 35 9.72 21.24 -0.07
C LYS A 35 9.67 21.70 -1.53
N GLY A 36 9.27 20.85 -2.48
CA GLY A 36 9.22 21.16 -3.91
C GLY A 36 10.58 21.18 -4.60
N LYS A 37 11.67 20.83 -3.91
CA LYS A 37 13.03 20.76 -4.46
C LYS A 37 13.28 19.41 -5.16
N THR A 38 12.42 19.10 -6.13
CA THR A 38 12.38 17.79 -6.79
C THR A 38 13.67 17.42 -7.52
N LEU A 39 14.37 18.38 -8.11
CA LEU A 39 15.67 18.13 -8.77
C LEU A 39 16.77 17.76 -7.76
N GLU A 40 16.80 18.40 -6.60
CA GLU A 40 17.75 18.07 -5.53
C GLU A 40 17.43 16.69 -4.95
N SER A 41 16.14 16.39 -4.71
CA SER A 41 15.67 15.07 -4.29
C SER A 41 16.06 13.97 -5.28
N LEU A 42 15.82 14.21 -6.58
CA LEU A 42 16.19 13.28 -7.64
C LEU A 42 17.70 13.00 -7.64
N LYS A 43 18.53 14.03 -7.49
CA LYS A 43 19.98 13.89 -7.40
C LYS A 43 20.38 13.05 -6.21
N THR A 44 19.81 13.34 -5.03
CA THR A 44 20.06 12.60 -3.79
C THR A 44 19.76 11.12 -3.95
N PHE A 45 18.58 10.75 -4.47
CA PHE A 45 18.22 9.36 -4.64
C PHE A 45 19.03 8.66 -5.74
N ARG A 46 19.40 9.33 -6.83
CA ARG A 46 20.27 8.76 -7.86
C ARG A 46 21.67 8.46 -7.34
N GLU A 47 22.27 9.35 -6.58
CA GLU A 47 23.57 9.13 -5.94
C GLU A 47 23.47 7.99 -4.92
N ALA A 48 22.38 7.92 -4.17
CA ALA A 48 22.15 6.84 -3.22
C ALA A 48 22.01 5.47 -3.90
N THR A 49 21.34 5.37 -5.04
CA THR A 49 21.25 4.09 -5.77
C THR A 49 22.61 3.62 -6.30
N PHE A 50 23.58 4.51 -6.50
CA PHE A 50 24.96 4.16 -6.81
C PHE A 50 25.69 3.54 -5.62
N LEU A 51 25.41 4.06 -4.41
CA LEU A 51 26.02 3.56 -3.17
C LEU A 51 25.34 2.26 -2.68
N PHE A 52 24.04 2.14 -2.90
CA PHE A 52 23.19 1.06 -2.41
C PHE A 52 22.34 0.46 -3.55
N PRO A 53 22.95 -0.19 -4.56
CA PRO A 53 22.27 -0.57 -5.81
C PRO A 53 21.16 -1.61 -5.64
N LYS A 54 21.15 -2.36 -4.52
CA LYS A 54 20.18 -3.42 -4.25
C LYS A 54 19.08 -3.01 -3.26
N LYS A 55 18.98 -1.74 -2.92
CA LYS A 55 17.96 -1.25 -2.00
C LYS A 55 16.72 -0.78 -2.78
N SER A 56 15.74 -1.66 -2.88
CA SER A 56 14.48 -1.42 -3.58
C SER A 56 13.76 -0.14 -3.14
N ILE A 57 13.86 0.23 -1.86
CA ILE A 57 13.32 1.48 -1.33
C ILE A 57 13.87 2.73 -2.06
N LEU A 58 15.15 2.78 -2.41
CA LEU A 58 15.72 3.93 -3.13
C LEU A 58 15.19 4.02 -4.56
N ILE A 59 15.02 2.88 -5.22
CA ILE A 59 14.47 2.80 -6.56
C ILE A 59 12.98 3.23 -6.53
N TRP A 60 12.27 2.84 -5.49
CA TRP A 60 10.88 3.28 -5.25
C TRP A 60 10.80 4.80 -5.03
N GLU A 61 11.69 5.38 -4.23
CA GLU A 61 11.72 6.84 -4.03
C GLU A 61 12.08 7.60 -5.31
N LEU A 62 12.91 7.02 -6.18
CA LEU A 62 13.17 7.55 -7.54
C LEU A 62 11.91 7.53 -8.39
N HIS A 63 11.18 6.40 -8.39
CA HIS A 63 9.89 6.30 -9.07
C HIS A 63 8.95 7.43 -8.66
N LEU A 64 8.73 7.62 -7.34
CA LEU A 64 7.87 8.68 -6.82
C LEU A 64 8.34 10.09 -7.21
N THR A 65 9.65 10.30 -7.24
CA THR A 65 10.22 11.60 -7.64
C THR A 65 10.00 11.87 -9.11
N TYR A 66 10.14 10.85 -9.98
CA TYR A 66 9.83 10.98 -11.41
C TYR A 66 8.35 11.22 -11.68
N GLU A 67 7.45 10.59 -10.89
CA GLU A 67 5.99 10.85 -10.96
C GLU A 67 5.66 12.32 -10.71
N LEU A 68 6.22 12.92 -9.65
CA LEU A 68 6.05 14.34 -9.35
C LEU A 68 6.57 15.26 -10.46
N MET A 69 7.55 14.80 -11.22
CA MET A 69 8.09 15.53 -12.38
C MET A 69 7.32 15.25 -13.67
N SER A 70 6.26 14.45 -13.63
CA SER A 70 5.50 13.99 -14.82
C SER A 70 6.37 13.24 -15.83
N LEU A 71 7.46 12.61 -15.37
CA LEU A 71 8.38 11.81 -16.18
C LEU A 71 7.98 10.33 -16.13
N HIS A 72 6.76 10.02 -16.59
CA HIS A 72 6.11 8.71 -16.44
C HIS A 72 6.90 7.54 -17.01
N GLU A 73 7.58 7.70 -18.16
CA GLU A 73 8.43 6.62 -18.70
C GLU A 73 9.62 6.29 -17.80
N LYS A 74 10.25 7.32 -17.20
CA LYS A 74 11.36 7.10 -16.27
C LYS A 74 10.87 6.48 -14.97
N SER A 75 9.74 6.96 -14.47
CA SER A 75 9.05 6.41 -13.32
C SER A 75 8.76 4.92 -13.50
N ARG A 76 8.17 4.55 -14.65
CA ARG A 76 7.89 3.16 -15.03
C ARG A 76 9.16 2.31 -15.11
N GLY A 77 10.24 2.85 -15.68
CA GLY A 77 11.53 2.17 -15.74
C GLY A 77 12.13 1.84 -14.37
N GLU A 78 11.85 2.64 -13.34
CA GLU A 78 12.27 2.31 -11.96
C GLU A 78 11.41 1.19 -11.37
N LEU A 79 10.11 1.14 -11.64
CA LEU A 79 9.24 0.03 -11.22
C LEU A 79 9.68 -1.29 -11.87
N ASP A 80 10.01 -1.28 -13.17
CA ASP A 80 10.54 -2.45 -13.88
C ASP A 80 11.82 -3.00 -13.24
N LYS A 81 12.71 -2.11 -12.77
CA LYS A 81 13.92 -2.52 -12.04
C LYS A 81 13.57 -3.28 -10.75
N ILE A 82 12.63 -2.76 -9.95
CA ILE A 82 12.19 -3.43 -8.71
C ILE A 82 11.57 -4.79 -9.03
N ILE A 83 10.73 -4.87 -10.08
CA ILE A 83 10.10 -6.12 -10.51
C ILE A 83 11.17 -7.14 -10.94
N SER A 84 12.20 -6.69 -11.67
CA SER A 84 13.30 -7.54 -12.14
C SER A 84 14.20 -8.07 -11.02
N MET A 85 14.25 -7.40 -9.86
CA MET A 85 14.95 -7.89 -8.67
C MET A 85 14.30 -9.15 -8.09
N GLY A 86 13.03 -9.40 -8.41
CA GLY A 86 12.26 -10.50 -7.85
C GLY A 86 11.82 -10.25 -6.40
N LYS A 87 10.92 -11.12 -5.91
CA LYS A 87 10.29 -10.94 -4.59
C LYS A 87 11.29 -10.94 -3.43
N ALA A 88 12.37 -11.73 -3.53
CA ALA A 88 13.36 -11.86 -2.45
C ALA A 88 14.16 -10.58 -2.23
N GLU A 89 14.63 -9.93 -3.29
CA GLU A 89 15.44 -8.69 -3.20
C GLU A 89 14.55 -7.44 -3.21
N GLY A 90 13.43 -7.46 -3.95
CA GLY A 90 12.48 -6.35 -4.03
C GLY A 90 11.67 -6.15 -2.75
N GLY A 91 11.51 -7.20 -1.94
CA GLY A 91 10.75 -7.15 -0.68
C GLY A 91 9.31 -6.70 -0.89
N GLU A 92 8.82 -5.82 -0.01
CA GLU A 92 7.48 -5.23 -0.11
C GLU A 92 7.29 -4.38 -1.37
N TYR A 93 8.37 -3.74 -1.87
CA TYR A 93 8.32 -2.88 -3.05
C TYR A 93 8.12 -3.67 -4.35
N TRP A 94 8.44 -4.97 -4.38
CA TRP A 94 8.21 -5.81 -5.54
C TRP A 94 6.71 -5.98 -5.86
N GLU A 95 5.91 -6.31 -4.85
CA GLU A 95 4.46 -6.39 -5.02
C GLU A 95 3.86 -5.03 -5.38
N MET A 96 4.28 -4.00 -4.66
CA MET A 96 3.82 -2.64 -4.91
C MET A 96 4.15 -2.14 -6.31
N SER A 97 5.35 -2.42 -6.81
CA SER A 97 5.75 -2.04 -8.17
C SER A 97 4.87 -2.74 -9.22
N LYS A 98 4.56 -4.01 -9.02
CA LYS A 98 3.61 -4.71 -9.89
C LYS A 98 2.22 -4.05 -9.88
N LEU A 99 1.74 -3.70 -8.68
CA LEU A 99 0.45 -3.05 -8.52
C LEU A 99 0.44 -1.68 -9.19
N LYS A 100 1.50 -0.90 -8.97
CA LYS A 100 1.63 0.43 -9.57
C LYS A 100 1.77 0.35 -11.09
N MET A 101 2.48 -0.63 -11.62
CA MET A 101 2.56 -0.91 -13.05
C MET A 101 1.19 -1.27 -13.65
N LEU A 102 0.37 -2.03 -12.91
CA LEU A 102 -1.02 -2.30 -13.30
C LEU A 102 -1.88 -1.03 -13.27
N GLU A 103 -1.67 -0.12 -12.34
CA GLU A 103 -2.37 1.17 -12.26
C GLU A 103 -1.94 2.15 -13.36
N ASP A 104 -0.62 2.30 -13.57
CA ASP A 104 -0.03 3.33 -14.45
C ASP A 104 0.23 2.80 -15.87
N GLY A 105 0.39 1.50 -16.02
CA GLY A 105 0.75 0.83 -17.29
C GLY A 105 -0.43 0.45 -18.14
N VAL A 106 -1.59 0.83 -17.67
CA VAL A 106 -2.79 0.59 -18.45
C VAL A 106 -2.98 1.75 -19.42
N ASP A 107 -2.15 1.79 -20.47
CA ASP A 107 -2.56 2.35 -21.75
C ASP A 107 -4.00 1.90 -22.02
N GLU A 108 -4.87 2.76 -22.57
CA GLU A 108 -6.30 2.40 -22.79
C GLU A 108 -6.45 1.06 -23.56
N LYS A 109 -5.45 0.67 -24.34
CA LYS A 109 -5.37 -0.66 -24.98
C LYS A 109 -5.09 -1.82 -24.03
N GLU A 110 -4.35 -1.62 -22.94
CA GLU A 110 -4.13 -2.65 -21.92
C GLU A 110 -5.29 -2.71 -20.91
N LYS A 111 -5.94 -1.57 -20.62
CA LYS A 111 -7.22 -1.57 -19.87
C LYS A 111 -8.27 -2.44 -20.56
N SER A 112 -8.30 -2.45 -21.88
CA SER A 112 -9.17 -3.34 -22.64
C SER A 112 -8.80 -4.82 -22.55
N ARG A 113 -7.59 -5.14 -22.06
CA ARG A 113 -7.12 -6.54 -21.83
C ARG A 113 -7.31 -7.01 -20.40
N GLN A 114 -7.61 -6.13 -19.45
CA GLN A 114 -7.97 -6.53 -18.10
C GLN A 114 -9.32 -7.24 -18.15
N LYS A 115 -9.35 -8.47 -17.69
CA LYS A 115 -10.55 -9.31 -17.75
C LYS A 115 -11.63 -8.85 -16.79
N PHE A 116 -11.22 -8.27 -15.67
CA PHE A 116 -12.10 -7.71 -14.65
C PHE A 116 -11.53 -6.41 -14.10
N LEU A 117 -12.42 -5.47 -13.80
CA LEU A 117 -12.09 -4.13 -13.31
C LEU A 117 -13.09 -3.70 -12.24
N PHE A 118 -12.63 -2.90 -11.28
CA PHE A 118 -13.54 -2.14 -10.44
C PHE A 118 -14.19 -1.02 -11.28
N GLY A 119 -15.51 -1.01 -11.28
CA GLY A 119 -16.30 0.11 -11.80
C GLY A 119 -16.54 1.16 -10.73
N LYS A 120 -17.82 1.53 -10.54
CA LYS A 120 -18.21 2.50 -9.52
C LYS A 120 -18.07 1.89 -8.12
N VAL A 121 -17.31 2.57 -7.26
CA VAL A 121 -17.20 2.25 -5.83
C VAL A 121 -17.88 3.33 -5.02
N ILE A 122 -18.77 2.94 -4.10
CA ILE A 122 -19.49 3.84 -3.20
C ILE A 122 -19.25 3.37 -1.79
N GLU A 123 -18.67 4.25 -0.99
CA GLU A 123 -18.51 4.09 0.45
C GLU A 123 -19.54 4.96 1.17
N SER A 124 -20.16 4.42 2.19
CA SER A 124 -21.16 5.11 2.98
C SER A 124 -21.01 4.76 4.45
N ILE A 125 -20.84 5.79 5.27
CA ILE A 125 -20.73 5.68 6.72
C ILE A 125 -21.93 6.41 7.33
N PRO A 126 -23.03 5.69 7.65
CA PRO A 126 -24.17 6.28 8.32
C PRO A 126 -23.77 6.89 9.66
N ARG A 127 -24.18 8.12 9.92
CA ARG A 127 -23.97 8.74 11.23
C ARG A 127 -24.89 8.06 12.26
N ASN A 128 -24.31 7.27 13.12
CA ASN A 128 -25.01 6.72 14.28
C ASN A 128 -24.84 7.66 15.49
N GLN A 129 -25.84 7.65 16.39
CA GLN A 129 -25.78 8.46 17.62
C GLN A 129 -24.82 7.88 18.68
N LYS A 130 -24.27 6.68 18.43
CA LYS A 130 -23.27 5.99 19.24
C LYS A 130 -21.93 6.01 18.51
N ASN A 131 -20.85 5.81 19.23
CA ASN A 131 -19.49 5.71 18.67
C ASN A 131 -19.27 4.46 17.81
N GLU A 132 -20.27 3.62 17.64
CA GLU A 132 -20.26 2.49 16.71
C GLU A 132 -20.19 2.97 15.27
N GLN A 133 -19.28 2.40 14.49
CA GLN A 133 -19.16 2.72 13.07
C GLN A 133 -19.61 1.53 12.23
N THR A 134 -20.56 1.75 11.34
CA THR A 134 -20.94 0.80 10.31
C THR A 134 -20.58 1.39 8.96
N VAL A 135 -19.77 0.69 8.19
CA VAL A 135 -19.34 1.12 6.86
C VAL A 135 -19.94 0.18 5.84
N PHE A 136 -20.61 0.75 4.85
CA PHE A 136 -21.10 0.01 3.69
C PHE A 136 -20.24 0.36 2.48
N ILE A 137 -19.71 -0.66 1.82
CA ILE A 137 -18.95 -0.51 0.59
C ILE A 137 -19.67 -1.27 -0.50
N LYS A 138 -20.10 -0.55 -1.52
CA LYS A 138 -20.76 -1.10 -2.70
C LYS A 138 -19.83 -0.93 -3.89
N MET A 139 -19.51 -2.03 -4.56
CA MET A 139 -18.61 -2.05 -5.70
C MET A 139 -19.30 -2.66 -6.93
N GLU A 140 -19.09 -2.03 -8.06
CA GLU A 140 -19.39 -2.59 -9.37
C GLU A 140 -18.13 -3.34 -9.86
N ILE A 141 -18.30 -4.59 -10.27
CA ILE A 141 -17.26 -5.43 -10.86
C ILE A 141 -17.59 -5.61 -12.34
N LYS A 142 -16.80 -5.03 -13.21
CA LYS A 142 -16.97 -5.10 -14.67
C LYS A 142 -16.14 -6.23 -15.24
N SER A 143 -16.69 -6.91 -16.25
CA SER A 143 -15.97 -7.89 -17.05
C SER A 143 -15.80 -7.38 -18.48
N THR A 144 -14.66 -7.68 -19.09
CA THR A 144 -14.40 -7.49 -20.52
C THR A 144 -14.51 -8.80 -21.30
N LEU A 145 -14.85 -9.88 -20.60
CA LEU A 145 -15.02 -11.20 -21.21
C LEU A 145 -16.44 -11.35 -21.78
N ASP A 146 -16.54 -11.98 -22.93
CA ASP A 146 -17.81 -12.37 -23.50
C ASP A 146 -18.30 -13.72 -22.93
N GLY A 147 -19.60 -13.81 -22.69
CA GLY A 147 -20.28 -15.02 -22.25
C GLY A 147 -20.42 -15.17 -20.75
N ALA A 148 -20.89 -16.35 -20.32
CA ALA A 148 -21.08 -16.66 -18.92
C ALA A 148 -19.76 -16.91 -18.20
N ILE A 149 -19.58 -16.31 -17.05
CA ILE A 149 -18.42 -16.46 -16.21
C ILE A 149 -18.82 -17.21 -14.94
N ASP A 150 -18.07 -18.24 -14.57
CA ASP A 150 -18.27 -18.90 -13.28
C ASP A 150 -17.76 -17.98 -12.17
N VAL A 151 -18.62 -17.63 -11.24
CA VAL A 151 -18.27 -16.78 -10.08
C VAL A 151 -17.13 -17.36 -9.25
N LYS A 152 -16.92 -18.69 -9.30
CA LYS A 152 -15.81 -19.35 -8.60
C LYS A 152 -14.44 -19.00 -9.15
N ASP A 153 -14.39 -18.58 -10.41
CA ASP A 153 -13.14 -18.10 -11.05
C ASP A 153 -12.78 -16.67 -10.61
N VAL A 154 -13.72 -15.95 -9.98
CA VAL A 154 -13.55 -14.56 -9.54
C VAL A 154 -13.42 -14.51 -8.03
N THR A 155 -12.25 -14.09 -7.54
CA THR A 155 -12.00 -13.92 -6.11
C THR A 155 -11.85 -12.44 -5.80
N LEU A 156 -12.52 -12.00 -4.74
CA LEU A 156 -12.50 -10.63 -4.29
C LEU A 156 -12.13 -10.59 -2.81
N ILE A 157 -11.02 -9.94 -2.51
CA ILE A 157 -10.48 -9.78 -1.15
C ILE A 157 -10.57 -8.32 -0.79
N VAL A 158 -11.17 -8.02 0.35
CA VAL A 158 -11.25 -6.65 0.88
C VAL A 158 -10.63 -6.63 2.28
N ASP A 159 -9.53 -5.91 2.43
CA ASP A 159 -8.88 -5.70 3.71
C ASP A 159 -9.29 -4.33 4.25
N PHE A 160 -9.84 -4.31 5.46
CA PHE A 160 -10.19 -3.09 6.17
C PHE A 160 -9.05 -2.63 7.06
N TYR A 161 -8.96 -1.31 7.22
CA TYR A 161 -7.94 -0.65 8.02
C TYR A 161 -8.58 0.29 9.03
N ASP A 162 -8.06 0.26 10.24
CA ASP A 162 -8.43 1.14 11.32
C ASP A 162 -7.25 2.06 11.68
N ILE A 163 -7.56 3.26 12.14
CA ILE A 163 -6.58 4.14 12.77
C ILE A 163 -6.68 3.96 14.28
N VAL A 164 -5.56 3.61 14.89
CA VAL A 164 -5.44 3.35 16.32
C VAL A 164 -4.77 4.55 16.99
N ASN A 165 -5.37 5.04 18.08
CA ASN A 165 -4.89 6.24 18.81
C ASN A 165 -4.69 7.48 17.91
N GLY A 166 -5.49 7.61 16.85
CA GLY A 166 -5.45 8.76 15.95
C GLY A 166 -4.23 8.86 15.04
N SER A 167 -3.31 7.89 15.08
CA SER A 167 -2.05 7.98 14.33
C SER A 167 -1.56 6.68 13.67
N ASP A 168 -1.87 5.53 14.21
CA ASP A 168 -1.32 4.25 13.70
C ASP A 168 -2.35 3.51 12.84
N ILE A 169 -2.10 3.43 11.53
CA ILE A 169 -2.96 2.72 10.59
C ILE A 169 -2.58 1.25 10.59
N GLN A 170 -3.54 0.40 10.94
CA GLN A 170 -3.36 -1.03 11.04
C GLN A 170 -4.47 -1.79 10.31
N PRO A 171 -4.20 -2.99 9.77
CA PRO A 171 -5.27 -3.89 9.37
C PRO A 171 -6.23 -4.11 10.53
N THR A 172 -7.52 -4.11 10.27
CA THR A 172 -8.51 -4.32 11.32
C THR A 172 -8.30 -5.64 12.04
N SER A 173 -8.52 -5.63 13.35
CA SER A 173 -8.62 -6.86 14.16
C SER A 173 -10.06 -7.37 14.28
N SER A 174 -11.04 -6.67 13.71
CA SER A 174 -12.43 -7.09 13.67
C SER A 174 -12.64 -8.22 12.67
N GLU A 175 -13.75 -8.95 12.81
CA GLU A 175 -14.09 -10.01 11.88
C GLU A 175 -14.23 -9.44 10.45
N GLN A 176 -13.60 -10.12 9.50
CA GLN A 176 -13.67 -9.73 8.09
C GLN A 176 -15.06 -10.03 7.54
N PRO A 177 -15.78 -9.04 7.01
CA PRO A 177 -17.11 -9.27 6.48
C PRO A 177 -17.05 -10.05 5.17
N SER A 178 -18.05 -10.91 4.97
CA SER A 178 -18.23 -11.65 3.72
C SER A 178 -18.87 -10.78 2.63
N PRO A 179 -18.54 -11.00 1.36
CA PRO A 179 -19.18 -10.33 0.24
C PRO A 179 -20.66 -10.70 0.11
N ASN A 180 -21.50 -9.71 -0.13
CA ASN A 180 -22.92 -9.89 -0.40
C ASN A 180 -23.22 -9.44 -1.83
N TRP A 181 -23.32 -10.38 -2.76
CA TRP A 181 -23.68 -10.10 -4.13
C TRP A 181 -25.14 -9.62 -4.21
N LYS A 182 -25.36 -8.51 -4.89
CA LYS A 182 -26.70 -7.90 -5.07
C LYS A 182 -27.39 -8.36 -6.35
N THR A 183 -26.65 -8.92 -7.27
CA THR A 183 -27.13 -9.51 -8.52
C THR A 183 -27.30 -11.02 -8.36
N ASN A 184 -28.30 -11.60 -9.00
CA ASN A 184 -28.58 -13.02 -8.99
C ASN A 184 -29.24 -13.45 -10.31
N PRO A 185 -28.62 -14.36 -11.10
CA PRO A 185 -27.33 -14.98 -10.85
C PRO A 185 -26.15 -14.03 -11.02
N VAL A 186 -25.00 -14.36 -10.40
CA VAL A 186 -23.73 -13.65 -10.61
C VAL A 186 -23.02 -14.31 -11.80
N ASP A 187 -23.19 -13.77 -13.00
CA ASP A 187 -22.70 -14.40 -14.23
C ASP A 187 -22.20 -13.45 -15.32
N TRP A 188 -22.20 -12.14 -15.05
CA TRP A 188 -21.78 -11.05 -15.96
C TRP A 188 -22.48 -11.02 -17.34
N LYS A 189 -23.59 -11.75 -17.51
CA LYS A 189 -24.27 -11.81 -18.81
C LYS A 189 -25.06 -10.56 -19.16
N SER A 190 -25.76 -9.99 -18.19
CA SER A 190 -26.80 -8.99 -18.49
C SER A 190 -26.25 -7.61 -18.78
N ALA A 191 -25.14 -7.21 -18.15
CA ALA A 191 -24.59 -5.85 -18.21
C ALA A 191 -23.05 -5.82 -18.20
N ASN A 192 -22.42 -6.97 -18.39
CA ASN A 192 -20.97 -7.13 -18.19
C ASN A 192 -20.48 -6.59 -16.85
N SER A 193 -21.37 -6.46 -15.86
CA SER A 193 -21.06 -5.97 -14.54
C SER A 193 -21.96 -6.60 -13.48
N GLU A 194 -21.37 -6.82 -12.30
CA GLU A 194 -22.04 -7.33 -11.12
C GLU A 194 -21.82 -6.39 -9.95
N ILE A 195 -22.76 -6.41 -9.00
CA ILE A 195 -22.69 -5.54 -7.83
C ILE A 195 -22.51 -6.38 -6.58
N VAL A 196 -21.51 -6.00 -5.79
CA VAL A 196 -21.22 -6.63 -4.51
C VAL A 196 -21.15 -5.57 -3.41
N GLU A 197 -21.54 -5.95 -2.20
CA GLU A 197 -21.58 -5.06 -1.03
C GLU A 197 -20.90 -5.74 0.16
N TRP A 198 -20.16 -4.95 0.93
CA TRP A 198 -19.64 -5.31 2.25
C TRP A 198 -20.25 -4.43 3.32
N LYS A 199 -20.45 -5.03 4.48
CA LYS A 199 -20.85 -4.32 5.69
C LYS A 199 -19.76 -4.54 6.73
N TYR A 200 -18.88 -3.56 6.90
CA TYR A 200 -17.87 -3.57 7.97
C TYR A 200 -18.46 -2.93 9.22
N TYR A 201 -18.24 -3.57 10.36
CA TYR A 201 -18.73 -3.10 11.66
C TYR A 201 -17.55 -2.94 12.63
N LEU A 202 -17.37 -1.73 13.13
CA LEU A 202 -16.45 -1.39 14.19
C LEU A 202 -17.26 -1.09 15.45
N PRO A 203 -17.19 -1.95 16.48
CA PRO A 203 -17.95 -1.75 17.71
C PRO A 203 -17.44 -0.53 18.48
N ASP A 204 -18.31 0.02 19.34
CA ASP A 204 -17.88 1.00 20.34
C ASP A 204 -17.10 0.26 21.44
N PHE A 205 -15.88 0.69 21.67
CA PHE A 205 -15.02 0.14 22.72
C PHE A 205 -15.27 0.89 24.04
N SER A 206 -15.43 0.14 25.11
CA SER A 206 -15.48 0.72 26.46
C SER A 206 -14.19 1.50 26.79
N ILE A 207 -14.26 2.43 27.74
CA ILE A 207 -13.07 3.22 28.16
C ILE A 207 -11.92 2.28 28.60
N ALA A 208 -12.23 1.16 29.25
CA ALA A 208 -11.23 0.18 29.65
C ALA A 208 -10.55 -0.49 28.45
N GLU A 209 -11.31 -0.87 27.42
CA GLU A 209 -10.78 -1.43 26.19
C GLU A 209 -9.98 -0.40 25.40
N GLN A 210 -10.44 0.83 25.32
CA GLN A 210 -9.69 1.94 24.69
C GLN A 210 -8.37 2.23 25.41
N THR A 211 -8.34 2.11 26.73
CA THR A 211 -7.11 2.27 27.52
C THR A 211 -6.11 1.13 27.27
N THR A 212 -6.62 -0.10 27.05
CA THR A 212 -5.78 -1.29 26.88
C THR A 212 -5.32 -1.48 25.43
N HIS A 213 -6.20 -1.23 24.46
CA HIS A 213 -5.99 -1.53 23.03
C HIS A 213 -5.91 -0.30 22.14
N GLY A 214 -6.10 0.90 22.72
CA GLY A 214 -6.21 2.16 21.99
C GLY A 214 -7.62 2.40 21.42
N GLY A 215 -7.98 3.67 21.25
CA GLY A 215 -9.18 4.04 20.50
C GLY A 215 -9.01 3.69 19.03
N LYS A 216 -10.04 3.10 18.41
CA LYS A 216 -10.03 2.69 17.02
C LYS A 216 -11.12 3.42 16.25
N GLU A 217 -10.79 3.86 15.05
CA GLU A 217 -11.72 4.44 14.09
C GLU A 217 -11.46 3.82 12.72
N TYR A 218 -12.51 3.62 11.94
CA TYR A 218 -12.36 3.17 10.58
C TYR A 218 -11.54 4.19 9.77
N TYR A 219 -10.54 3.71 9.06
CA TYR A 219 -9.68 4.53 8.21
C TYR A 219 -9.94 4.34 6.73
N GLY A 220 -10.12 3.09 6.29
CA GLY A 220 -10.30 2.80 4.88
C GLY A 220 -10.21 1.32 4.56
N PHE A 221 -10.06 1.02 3.27
CA PHE A 221 -9.98 -0.35 2.80
C PHE A 221 -9.13 -0.48 1.53
N VAL A 222 -8.65 -1.71 1.29
CA VAL A 222 -8.01 -2.12 0.03
C VAL A 222 -8.79 -3.31 -0.51
N ALA A 223 -9.27 -3.20 -1.74
CA ALA A 223 -9.94 -4.27 -2.47
C ALA A 223 -9.02 -4.80 -3.57
N ARG A 224 -8.89 -6.13 -3.67
CA ARG A 224 -8.11 -6.83 -4.69
C ARG A 224 -9.00 -7.80 -5.45
N LEU A 225 -8.98 -7.67 -6.76
CA LEU A 225 -9.79 -8.47 -7.67
C LEU A 225 -8.90 -9.47 -8.40
N TYR A 226 -9.28 -10.73 -8.36
CA TYR A 226 -8.57 -11.82 -9.00
C TYR A 226 -9.48 -12.58 -9.97
N TYR A 227 -8.91 -13.02 -11.06
CA TYR A 227 -9.53 -13.97 -11.97
C TYR A 227 -8.60 -15.15 -12.20
N LYS A 228 -9.06 -16.36 -11.85
CA LYS A 228 -8.24 -17.59 -11.90
C LYS A 228 -6.90 -17.39 -11.18
N ASP A 229 -6.95 -16.91 -9.96
CA ASP A 229 -5.82 -16.62 -9.06
C ASP A 229 -4.84 -15.54 -9.55
N LEU A 230 -5.10 -14.91 -10.70
CA LEU A 230 -4.31 -13.78 -11.19
C LEU A 230 -4.99 -12.46 -10.82
N ILE A 231 -4.21 -11.57 -10.21
CA ILE A 231 -4.71 -10.22 -9.88
C ILE A 231 -5.03 -9.46 -11.16
N THR A 232 -6.22 -8.88 -11.23
CA THR A 232 -6.70 -8.13 -12.40
C THR A 232 -6.86 -6.66 -12.10
N ASP A 233 -7.23 -6.30 -10.87
CA ASP A 233 -7.41 -4.90 -10.49
C ASP A 233 -7.28 -4.72 -8.97
N ILE A 234 -6.96 -3.48 -8.55
CA ILE A 234 -6.87 -3.08 -7.15
C ILE A 234 -7.48 -1.70 -6.96
N TYR A 235 -8.24 -1.60 -5.90
CA TYR A 235 -8.84 -0.34 -5.47
C TYR A 235 -8.54 -0.10 -3.99
N ALA A 236 -8.22 1.14 -3.62
CA ALA A 236 -8.08 1.54 -2.23
C ALA A 236 -8.74 2.90 -1.97
N ASN A 237 -9.30 3.04 -0.80
CA ASN A 237 -9.80 4.30 -0.29
C ASN A 237 -9.48 4.43 1.21
N PRO A 238 -8.63 5.42 1.59
CA PRO A 238 -7.88 6.32 0.71
C PRO A 238 -6.74 5.60 -0.03
N ARG A 239 -6.35 6.13 -1.20
CA ARG A 239 -5.28 5.54 -2.05
C ARG A 239 -3.94 5.37 -1.35
N ILE A 240 -3.68 6.15 -0.31
CA ILE A 240 -2.45 6.06 0.50
C ILE A 240 -2.24 4.67 1.12
N LEU A 241 -3.31 3.86 1.26
CA LEU A 241 -3.21 2.49 1.74
C LEU A 241 -2.42 1.56 0.80
N LEU A 242 -2.19 1.98 -0.45
CA LEU A 242 -1.32 1.29 -1.41
C LEU A 242 0.16 1.64 -1.24
N GLU A 243 0.48 2.62 -0.41
CA GLU A 243 1.85 3.03 -0.13
C GLU A 243 2.52 2.10 0.89
N PRO A 244 3.87 2.02 0.90
CA PRO A 244 4.59 1.24 1.90
C PRO A 244 4.23 1.64 3.34
N LYS A 245 4.12 0.65 4.23
CA LYS A 245 3.79 0.87 5.66
C LYS A 245 4.69 1.91 6.34
N GLN A 246 5.96 2.02 5.94
CA GLN A 246 6.90 3.01 6.46
C GLN A 246 6.45 4.44 6.18
N ARG A 247 5.84 4.69 5.01
CA ARG A 247 5.33 6.01 4.65
C ARG A 247 4.04 6.36 5.39
N LEU A 248 3.18 5.37 5.60
CA LEU A 248 1.98 5.55 6.43
C LEU A 248 2.32 5.99 7.87
N LYS A 249 3.38 5.42 8.45
CA LYS A 249 3.86 5.83 9.78
C LYS A 249 4.42 7.24 9.79
N SER A 250 5.18 7.64 8.77
CA SER A 250 5.80 8.97 8.71
C SER A 250 4.80 10.12 8.51
N LEU A 251 3.61 9.85 7.97
CA LEU A 251 2.57 10.86 7.79
C LEU A 251 1.91 11.31 9.10
N PHE A 252 1.96 10.46 10.13
CA PHE A 252 1.31 10.71 11.43
C PHE A 252 2.30 10.99 12.57
N LEU A 253 3.61 10.84 12.30
CA LEU A 253 4.65 11.19 13.24
C LEU A 253 5.06 12.65 13.00
N ASP A 254 4.51 13.56 13.79
CA ASP A 254 5.01 14.93 13.86
C ASP A 254 6.44 14.89 14.43
N SER A 255 7.41 15.26 13.60
CA SER A 255 8.83 15.29 13.99
C SER A 255 9.11 16.24 15.17
N SER A 256 8.17 17.15 15.48
CA SER A 256 8.25 18.03 16.65
C SER A 256 8.01 17.31 17.98
N LEU A 257 7.44 16.09 17.94
CA LEU A 257 7.18 15.29 19.16
C LEU A 257 8.40 14.51 19.66
N PHE A 258 9.48 14.49 18.88
CA PHE A 258 10.74 13.88 19.31
C PHE A 258 11.69 15.00 19.73
N PRO A 259 11.95 15.20 21.04
CA PRO A 259 12.97 16.13 21.45
C PRO A 259 14.31 15.69 20.84
N PRO A 260 15.16 16.65 20.40
CA PRO A 260 16.48 16.29 19.88
C PRO A 260 17.21 15.48 20.97
N GLU A 261 17.73 14.32 20.57
CA GLU A 261 18.58 13.53 21.46
C GLU A 261 19.73 14.43 21.90
N ASN A 262 19.74 14.79 23.18
CA ASN A 262 20.83 15.51 23.79
C ASN A 262 22.06 14.61 23.76
N ASN A 263 23.04 15.00 22.96
CA ASN A 263 24.43 14.48 23.03
C ASN A 263 25.09 14.81 24.36
#